data_d0120bd3f9d683102e3926c349e6a72e
#
_entry.id   d0120bd3f9d683102e3926c349e6a72e
#
_cell.length_a   1.000
_cell.length_b   1.000
_cell.length_c   1.000
_cell.angle_alpha   90.00
_cell.angle_beta   90.00
_cell.angle_gamma   90.00
#
_symmetry.space_group_name_H-M   'P 1'
#
loop_
_entity.id
_entity.type
_entity.pdbx_description
1 polymer ?
#
loop_
_entity_poly.entity_id
_entity_poly.type
_entity_poly.pdbx_seq_one_letter_code
_entity_poly.pdbx_strand_id
1 'polypeptide(L)'
;MRRNSILGSAAMLLALTVAAPVAANETIRWTDSHEIANVFTCGVVEDTTAAIEGAAYFDAEGNWLKDVLRFSYDSSFTDSATGETITYTNRQVVTANPETISLMGQGIFVRAPGGAVLLDVGRLVIDPADGSTVFKSARSLAGDFPTIFALYEAAICSLF
;
A
#
# COMPACT_ATOMS: atom_id res chain seq x y z
N MET A 1 7.43 -17.94 22.43
CA MET A 1 7.36 -17.59 21.00
C MET A 1 5.93 -17.29 20.63
N ARG A 2 5.53 -16.04 20.58
CA ARG A 2 4.18 -15.62 20.15
C ARG A 2 4.29 -15.19 18.70
N ARG A 3 3.70 -15.99 17.78
CA ARG A 3 3.49 -15.60 16.40
C ARG A 3 2.42 -14.52 16.38
N ASN A 4 2.81 -13.26 16.19
CA ASN A 4 1.86 -12.19 15.90
C ASN A 4 1.39 -12.38 14.46
N SER A 5 0.12 -12.74 14.32
CA SER A 5 -0.55 -12.88 13.03
C SER A 5 -0.76 -11.49 12.43
N ILE A 6 0.06 -11.12 11.45
CA ILE A 6 -0.16 -9.95 10.60
C ILE A 6 -1.22 -10.35 9.57
N LEU A 7 -2.47 -10.39 9.99
CA LEU A 7 -3.65 -10.50 9.14
C LEU A 7 -4.49 -9.24 9.37
N GLY A 8 -4.11 -8.13 8.79
CA GLY A 8 -4.81 -6.89 9.12
C GLY A 8 -5.00 -5.85 8.02
N SER A 9 -4.26 -5.89 6.93
CA SER A 9 -4.24 -4.72 6.03
C SER A 9 -5.08 -4.83 4.75
N ALA A 10 -5.64 -5.98 4.42
CA ALA A 10 -6.44 -6.14 3.19
C ALA A 10 -7.96 -6.13 3.42
N ALA A 11 -8.44 -6.23 4.67
CA ALA A 11 -9.85 -6.45 4.97
C ALA A 11 -10.63 -5.20 5.43
N MET A 12 -10.01 -4.02 5.47
CA MET A 12 -10.63 -2.80 6.03
C MET A 12 -11.36 -1.93 5.00
N LEU A 13 -11.54 -2.38 3.77
CA LEU A 13 -12.20 -1.62 2.69
C LEU A 13 -13.73 -1.79 2.64
N LEU A 14 -14.38 -2.45 3.60
CA LEU A 14 -15.77 -2.88 3.42
C LEU A 14 -16.75 -2.55 4.54
N ALA A 15 -16.59 -1.47 5.28
CA ALA A 15 -17.59 -1.12 6.30
C ALA A 15 -17.84 0.39 6.42
N LEU A 16 -18.35 1.02 5.36
CA LEU A 16 -19.07 2.29 5.48
C LEU A 16 -20.41 2.19 4.74
N THR A 17 -21.32 1.35 5.24
CA THR A 17 -22.74 1.44 4.87
C THR A 17 -23.40 2.51 5.74
N VAL A 18 -23.23 3.77 5.42
CA VAL A 18 -24.12 4.83 5.87
C VAL A 18 -25.19 4.99 4.80
N ALA A 19 -26.36 4.37 5.01
CA ALA A 19 -27.52 4.58 4.16
C ALA A 19 -28.12 5.97 4.44
N ALA A 20 -27.54 7.01 3.83
CA ALA A 20 -28.21 8.29 3.63
C ALA A 20 -28.66 8.37 2.16
N PRO A 21 -29.81 9.05 1.84
CA PRO A 21 -30.18 9.27 0.43
C PRO A 21 -29.09 10.10 -0.23
N VAL A 22 -28.38 9.50 -1.15
CA VAL A 22 -27.27 10.12 -1.87
C VAL A 22 -27.86 11.02 -2.95
N ALA A 23 -27.53 12.31 -2.89
CA ALA A 23 -27.89 13.26 -3.95
C ALA A 23 -27.07 12.96 -5.22
N ALA A 24 -27.60 13.30 -6.39
CA ALA A 24 -26.99 13.02 -7.69
C ALA A 24 -25.49 13.35 -7.74
N ASN A 25 -24.65 12.38 -8.12
CA ASN A 25 -23.18 12.50 -8.26
C ASN A 25 -22.46 12.90 -6.96
N GLU A 26 -22.74 12.25 -5.86
CA GLU A 26 -22.07 12.53 -4.60
C GLU A 26 -20.63 12.03 -4.61
N THR A 27 -19.74 12.83 -4.00
CA THR A 27 -18.36 12.44 -3.71
C THR A 27 -18.13 12.56 -2.21
N ILE A 28 -17.88 11.43 -1.56
CA ILE A 28 -17.49 11.39 -0.14
C ILE A 28 -15.97 11.42 -0.06
N ARG A 29 -15.42 12.34 0.73
CA ARG A 29 -13.97 12.46 0.95
C ARG A 29 -13.64 12.20 2.41
N TRP A 30 -12.50 11.54 2.63
CA TRP A 30 -11.97 11.29 3.98
C TRP A 30 -10.44 11.31 3.98
N THR A 31 -9.87 11.42 5.16
CA THR A 31 -8.45 11.23 5.42
C THR A 31 -8.29 10.25 6.56
N ASP A 32 -7.20 9.48 6.54
CA ASP A 32 -6.84 8.56 7.60
C ASP A 32 -5.32 8.47 7.72
N SER A 33 -4.82 7.94 8.83
CA SER A 33 -3.40 7.67 9.02
C SER A 33 -3.19 6.45 9.89
N HIS A 34 -2.17 5.66 9.57
CA HIS A 34 -1.81 4.45 10.30
C HIS A 34 -0.31 4.44 10.57
N GLU A 35 0.05 3.99 11.76
CA GLU A 35 1.43 3.68 12.11
C GLU A 35 1.68 2.19 11.85
N ILE A 36 2.78 1.90 11.17
CA ILE A 36 3.23 0.55 10.86
C ILE A 36 4.60 0.39 11.50
N ALA A 37 4.76 -0.64 12.33
CA ALA A 37 6.03 -0.99 12.93
C ALA A 37 6.36 -2.45 12.63
N ASN A 38 7.52 -2.71 12.07
CA ASN A 38 8.03 -4.05 11.78
C ASN A 38 9.43 -4.22 12.38
N VAL A 39 9.79 -5.46 12.70
CA VAL A 39 11.15 -5.86 13.04
C VAL A 39 11.54 -6.96 12.08
N PHE A 40 12.52 -6.66 11.22
CA PHE A 40 13.06 -7.60 10.25
C PHE A 40 14.02 -8.61 10.90
N THR A 41 14.21 -9.74 10.23
CA THR A 41 15.06 -10.82 10.76
C THR A 41 16.52 -10.42 10.95
N CYS A 42 17.00 -9.42 10.21
CA CYS A 42 18.32 -8.84 10.35
C CYS A 42 18.48 -7.84 11.51
N GLY A 43 17.43 -7.60 12.28
CA GLY A 43 17.47 -6.66 13.41
C GLY A 43 17.18 -5.20 13.04
N VAL A 44 16.84 -4.91 11.78
CA VAL A 44 16.37 -3.58 11.38
C VAL A 44 14.93 -3.38 11.84
N VAL A 45 14.65 -2.20 12.40
CA VAL A 45 13.31 -1.77 12.82
C VAL A 45 12.77 -0.78 11.78
N GLU A 46 11.57 -1.04 11.30
CA GLU A 46 10.80 -0.11 10.45
C GLU A 46 9.74 0.60 11.29
N ASP A 47 9.74 1.93 11.20
CA ASP A 47 8.65 2.79 11.65
C ASP A 47 8.14 3.58 10.45
N THR A 48 6.89 3.37 10.08
CA THR A 48 6.27 4.00 8.90
C THR A 48 4.96 4.67 9.29
N THR A 49 4.81 5.94 8.94
CA THR A 49 3.52 6.64 8.94
C THR A 49 2.91 6.57 7.55
N ALA A 50 1.74 5.94 7.44
CA ALA A 50 0.95 5.90 6.22
C ALA A 50 -0.19 6.91 6.31
N ALA A 51 -0.17 7.96 5.48
CA ALA A 51 -1.27 8.91 5.33
C ALA A 51 -2.11 8.53 4.11
N ILE A 52 -3.44 8.57 4.26
CA ILE A 52 -4.42 8.19 3.25
C ILE A 52 -5.38 9.34 2.99
N GLU A 53 -5.52 9.73 1.72
CA GLU A 53 -6.58 10.61 1.25
C GLU A 53 -7.51 9.80 0.35
N GLY A 54 -8.78 9.69 0.72
CA GLY A 54 -9.78 8.90 0.02
C GLY A 54 -10.90 9.74 -0.59
N ALA A 55 -11.45 9.27 -1.71
CA ALA A 55 -12.67 9.76 -2.30
C ALA A 55 -13.50 8.61 -2.89
N ALA A 56 -14.74 8.46 -2.44
CA ALA A 56 -15.73 7.56 -3.03
C ALA A 56 -16.69 8.34 -3.93
N TYR A 57 -16.98 7.79 -5.09
CA TYR A 57 -17.83 8.38 -6.12
C TYR A 57 -19.07 7.51 -6.33
N PHE A 58 -20.23 8.16 -6.37
CA PHE A 58 -21.53 7.52 -6.57
C PHE A 58 -22.26 8.15 -7.76
N ASP A 59 -23.12 7.37 -8.43
CA ASP A 59 -24.02 7.89 -9.47
C ASP A 59 -25.25 8.60 -8.88
N ALA A 60 -26.16 9.05 -9.76
CA ALA A 60 -27.37 9.75 -9.38
C ALA A 60 -28.36 8.86 -8.62
N GLU A 61 -28.27 7.55 -8.77
CA GLU A 61 -29.08 6.53 -8.12
C GLU A 61 -28.48 6.07 -6.79
N GLY A 62 -27.27 6.57 -6.43
CA GLY A 62 -26.57 6.22 -5.20
C GLY A 62 -25.74 4.92 -5.30
N ASN A 63 -25.55 4.39 -6.53
CA ASN A 63 -24.67 3.22 -6.68
C ASN A 63 -23.22 3.66 -6.66
N TRP A 64 -22.39 2.89 -5.96
CA TRP A 64 -20.94 3.12 -5.94
C TRP A 64 -20.32 2.90 -7.33
N LEU A 65 -19.54 3.87 -7.78
CA LEU A 65 -18.85 3.84 -9.06
C LEU A 65 -17.37 3.48 -8.92
N LYS A 66 -16.69 4.15 -7.98
CA LYS A 66 -15.27 3.93 -7.73
C LYS A 66 -14.79 4.60 -6.45
N ASP A 67 -13.68 4.12 -5.94
CA ASP A 67 -12.84 4.80 -4.96
C ASP A 67 -11.53 5.24 -5.59
N VAL A 68 -11.01 6.36 -5.12
CA VAL A 68 -9.65 6.82 -5.39
C VAL A 68 -8.96 7.08 -4.07
N LEU A 69 -7.90 6.33 -3.80
CA LEU A 69 -7.09 6.43 -2.58
C LEU A 69 -5.70 6.92 -2.96
N ARG A 70 -5.20 7.92 -2.24
CA ARG A 70 -3.82 8.38 -2.33
C ARG A 70 -3.12 8.05 -1.04
N PHE A 71 -2.07 7.26 -1.15
CA PHE A 71 -1.21 6.88 -0.04
C PHE A 71 0.09 7.67 -0.09
N SER A 72 0.53 8.15 1.05
CA SER A 72 1.89 8.64 1.28
C SER A 72 2.46 7.88 2.45
N TYR A 73 3.62 7.27 2.26
CA TYR A 73 4.35 6.51 3.29
C TYR A 73 5.64 7.24 3.61
N ASP A 74 5.80 7.64 4.85
CA ASP A 74 7.05 8.17 5.40
C ASP A 74 7.64 7.11 6.32
N SER A 75 8.71 6.45 5.86
CA SER A 75 9.32 5.29 6.52
C SER A 75 10.70 5.63 7.04
N SER A 76 11.02 5.17 8.24
CA SER A 76 12.38 5.13 8.78
C SER A 76 12.77 3.68 9.09
N PHE A 77 14.00 3.32 8.74
CA PHE A 77 14.59 2.02 8.99
C PHE A 77 15.83 2.22 9.84
N THR A 78 15.86 1.61 11.02
CA THR A 78 16.95 1.75 11.97
C THR A 78 17.58 0.39 12.25
N ASP A 79 18.88 0.25 12.00
CA ASP A 79 19.63 -0.91 12.43
C ASP A 79 19.79 -0.89 13.95
N SER A 80 19.27 -1.90 14.63
CA SER A 80 19.30 -1.98 16.10
C SER A 80 20.71 -2.18 16.67
N ALA A 81 21.67 -2.68 15.87
CA ALA A 81 23.03 -2.93 16.30
C ALA A 81 23.90 -1.67 16.25
N THR A 82 23.73 -0.85 15.21
CA THR A 82 24.56 0.35 14.96
C THR A 82 23.85 1.64 15.31
N GLY A 83 22.51 1.67 15.29
CA GLY A 83 21.69 2.86 15.42
C GLY A 83 21.63 3.70 14.12
N GLU A 84 22.19 3.19 13.02
CA GLU A 84 22.10 3.85 11.73
C GLU A 84 20.65 3.88 11.26
N THR A 85 20.21 5.03 10.72
CA THR A 85 18.83 5.23 10.26
C THR A 85 18.80 5.74 8.82
N ILE A 86 17.96 5.13 7.99
CA ILE A 86 17.69 5.52 6.62
C ILE A 86 16.20 5.85 6.50
N THR A 87 15.84 6.90 5.75
CA THR A 87 14.45 7.32 5.56
C THR A 87 14.04 7.29 4.09
N TYR A 88 12.79 6.93 3.84
CA TYR A 88 12.18 6.93 2.51
C TYR A 88 10.77 7.51 2.55
N THR A 89 10.39 8.17 1.45
CA THR A 89 9.01 8.56 1.19
C THR A 89 8.53 7.91 -0.09
N ASN A 90 7.41 7.20 -0.02
CA ASN A 90 6.75 6.57 -1.15
C ASN A 90 5.35 7.13 -1.35
N ARG A 91 4.85 7.09 -2.59
CA ARG A 91 3.50 7.54 -2.93
C ARG A 91 2.83 6.58 -3.89
N GLN A 92 1.58 6.25 -3.61
CA GLN A 92 0.79 5.35 -4.44
C GLN A 92 -0.64 5.88 -4.60
N VAL A 93 -1.24 5.63 -5.76
CA VAL A 93 -2.66 5.87 -6.01
C VAL A 93 -3.32 4.53 -6.30
N VAL A 94 -4.37 4.23 -5.58
CA VAL A 94 -5.23 3.08 -5.81
C VAL A 94 -6.57 3.58 -6.34
N THR A 95 -7.02 3.03 -7.46
CA THR A 95 -8.38 3.24 -7.96
C THR A 95 -9.07 1.89 -7.99
N ALA A 96 -10.17 1.77 -7.26
CA ALA A 96 -11.00 0.58 -7.22
C ALA A 96 -12.37 0.89 -7.82
N ASN A 97 -12.88 0.00 -8.65
CA ASN A 97 -14.24 -0.01 -9.17
C ASN A 97 -14.76 -1.45 -9.22
N PRO A 98 -16.03 -1.74 -9.59
CA PRO A 98 -16.55 -3.10 -9.61
C PRO A 98 -15.79 -4.08 -10.51
N GLU A 99 -15.09 -3.59 -11.53
CA GLU A 99 -14.39 -4.42 -12.52
C GLU A 99 -12.90 -4.53 -12.29
N THR A 100 -12.27 -3.51 -11.67
CA THR A 100 -10.81 -3.47 -11.54
C THR A 100 -10.33 -2.75 -10.29
N ILE A 101 -9.19 -3.20 -9.76
CA ILE A 101 -8.37 -2.46 -8.80
C ILE A 101 -7.07 -2.10 -9.51
N SER A 102 -6.79 -0.81 -9.64
CA SER A 102 -5.57 -0.29 -10.27
C SER A 102 -4.69 0.38 -9.22
N LEU A 103 -3.46 -0.13 -9.07
CA LEU A 103 -2.43 0.46 -8.23
C LEU A 103 -1.41 1.17 -9.13
N MET A 104 -1.11 2.42 -8.85
CA MET A 104 -0.17 3.25 -9.63
C MET A 104 0.76 4.02 -8.69
N GLY A 105 2.01 4.16 -9.08
CA GLY A 105 3.00 4.94 -8.35
C GLY A 105 4.18 4.13 -7.83
N GLN A 106 4.72 4.54 -6.71
CA GLN A 106 5.80 3.85 -6.00
C GLN A 106 5.21 3.11 -4.80
N GLY A 107 4.97 1.80 -4.94
CA GLY A 107 4.54 0.95 -3.84
C GLY A 107 5.70 0.67 -2.88
N ILE A 108 6.85 0.29 -3.44
CA ILE A 108 8.10 0.03 -2.70
C ILE A 108 9.25 0.68 -3.47
N PHE A 109 10.04 1.50 -2.77
CA PHE A 109 11.26 2.08 -3.32
C PHE A 109 12.36 2.05 -2.27
N VAL A 110 13.33 1.19 -2.47
CA VAL A 110 14.50 1.05 -1.60
C VAL A 110 15.75 1.35 -2.41
N ARG A 111 16.56 2.31 -1.96
CA ARG A 111 17.75 2.75 -2.65
C ARG A 111 18.97 2.74 -1.74
N ALA A 112 19.95 1.92 -2.09
CA ALA A 112 21.27 1.97 -1.50
C ALA A 112 22.13 3.11 -2.09
N PRO A 113 23.22 3.54 -1.43
CA PRO A 113 24.18 4.51 -1.98
C PRO A 113 24.72 4.13 -3.35
N GLY A 114 24.77 2.85 -3.71
CA GLY A 114 25.20 2.32 -5.00
C GLY A 114 24.15 2.25 -6.10
N GLY A 115 22.90 2.60 -5.81
CA GLY A 115 21.79 2.55 -6.76
C GLY A 115 20.49 2.00 -6.17
N ALA A 116 19.48 1.74 -7.00
CA ALA A 116 18.22 1.14 -6.57
C ALA A 116 18.41 -0.35 -6.27
N VAL A 117 17.97 -0.77 -5.09
CA VAL A 117 18.02 -2.19 -4.65
C VAL A 117 16.70 -2.89 -4.95
N LEU A 118 15.57 -2.20 -4.68
CA LEU A 118 14.23 -2.70 -4.95
C LEU A 118 13.35 -1.56 -5.47
N LEU A 119 12.61 -1.83 -6.53
CA LEU A 119 11.76 -0.83 -7.16
C LEU A 119 10.45 -1.47 -7.60
N ASP A 120 9.37 -1.16 -6.89
CA ASP A 120 8.00 -1.41 -7.33
C ASP A 120 7.38 -0.09 -7.79
N VAL A 121 7.54 0.18 -9.07
CA VAL A 121 7.04 1.41 -9.71
C VAL A 121 6.28 1.06 -10.97
N GLY A 122 5.12 1.65 -11.13
CA GLY A 122 4.36 1.51 -12.34
C GLY A 122 2.87 1.32 -12.10
N ARG A 123 2.28 0.43 -12.86
CA ARG A 123 0.85 0.11 -12.79
C ARG A 123 0.64 -1.39 -12.67
N LEU A 124 -0.15 -1.77 -11.68
CA LEU A 124 -0.72 -3.10 -11.53
C LEU A 124 -2.24 -2.97 -11.59
N VAL A 125 -2.90 -3.83 -12.36
CA VAL A 125 -4.36 -3.92 -12.42
C VAL A 125 -4.77 -5.33 -12.07
N ILE A 126 -5.69 -5.46 -11.13
CA ILE A 126 -6.16 -6.73 -10.56
C ILE A 126 -7.66 -6.84 -10.81
N ASP A 127 -8.13 -8.03 -11.14
CA ASP A 127 -9.55 -8.38 -11.10
C ASP A 127 -9.98 -8.56 -9.63
N PRO A 128 -10.95 -7.78 -9.12
CA PRO A 128 -11.40 -7.91 -7.74
C PRO A 128 -12.14 -9.22 -7.45
N ALA A 129 -12.65 -9.93 -8.48
CA ALA A 129 -13.43 -11.14 -8.30
C ALA A 129 -12.58 -12.35 -7.88
N ASP A 130 -11.35 -12.46 -8.39
CA ASP A 130 -10.46 -13.60 -8.14
C ASP A 130 -9.03 -13.20 -7.75
N GLY A 131 -8.71 -11.91 -7.75
CA GLY A 131 -7.38 -11.38 -7.44
C GLY A 131 -6.36 -11.58 -8.58
N SER A 132 -6.80 -12.01 -9.76
CA SER A 132 -5.90 -12.24 -10.88
C SER A 132 -5.33 -10.94 -11.43
N THR A 133 -4.10 -11.01 -11.97
CA THR A 133 -3.47 -9.85 -12.60
C THR A 133 -3.97 -9.68 -14.03
N VAL A 134 -4.71 -8.60 -14.28
CA VAL A 134 -5.19 -8.20 -15.61
C VAL A 134 -4.11 -7.46 -16.40
N PHE A 135 -3.34 -6.61 -15.73
CA PHE A 135 -2.25 -5.85 -16.35
C PHE A 135 -1.13 -5.58 -15.33
N LYS A 136 0.10 -5.64 -15.82
CA LYS A 136 1.30 -5.34 -15.05
C LYS A 136 2.30 -4.61 -15.90
N SER A 137 2.79 -3.45 -15.44
CA SER A 137 3.97 -2.83 -16.05
C SER A 137 5.25 -3.61 -15.70
N ALA A 138 6.29 -3.49 -16.54
CA ALA A 138 7.52 -4.27 -16.40
C ALA A 138 8.28 -4.07 -15.07
N ARG A 139 8.01 -3.00 -14.33
CA ARG A 139 8.66 -2.67 -13.06
C ARG A 139 7.77 -2.84 -11.84
N SER A 140 6.55 -3.33 -12.03
CA SER A 140 5.66 -3.62 -10.90
C SER A 140 5.95 -5.02 -10.36
N LEU A 141 6.13 -5.13 -9.05
CA LEU A 141 6.21 -6.42 -8.36
C LEU A 141 4.79 -7.00 -8.34
N ALA A 142 4.57 -8.08 -9.09
CA ALA A 142 3.35 -8.88 -8.97
C ALA A 142 3.74 -10.23 -8.40
N GLY A 143 3.04 -10.63 -7.39
CA GLY A 143 3.23 -11.88 -6.68
C GLY A 143 2.30 -11.93 -5.49
N ASP A 144 2.34 -13.03 -4.76
CA ASP A 144 1.67 -13.08 -3.47
C ASP A 144 2.37 -12.16 -2.45
N PHE A 145 1.63 -11.70 -1.48
CA PHE A 145 2.15 -10.80 -0.45
C PHE A 145 3.36 -11.36 0.31
N PRO A 146 3.42 -12.65 0.70
CA PRO A 146 4.60 -13.23 1.33
C PRO A 146 5.86 -13.13 0.49
N THR A 147 5.77 -13.36 -0.82
CA THR A 147 6.91 -13.25 -1.74
C THR A 147 7.40 -11.82 -1.86
N ILE A 148 6.48 -10.86 -2.04
CA ILE A 148 6.80 -9.43 -2.11
C ILE A 148 7.44 -8.96 -0.80
N PHE A 149 6.89 -9.37 0.34
CA PHE A 149 7.42 -9.00 1.65
C PHE A 149 8.82 -9.58 1.90
N ALA A 150 9.10 -10.82 1.48
CA ALA A 150 10.43 -11.41 1.59
C ALA A 150 11.48 -10.67 0.74
N LEU A 151 11.10 -10.22 -0.47
CA LEU A 151 11.96 -9.38 -1.31
C LEU A 151 12.23 -8.02 -0.67
N TYR A 152 11.20 -7.43 -0.06
CA TYR A 152 11.31 -6.16 0.65
C TYR A 152 12.23 -6.27 1.86
N GLU A 153 12.03 -7.27 2.71
CA GLU A 153 12.90 -7.55 3.85
C GLU A 153 14.35 -7.77 3.42
N ALA A 154 14.59 -8.61 2.40
CA ALA A 154 15.93 -8.84 1.89
C ALA A 154 16.59 -7.56 1.37
N ALA A 155 15.83 -6.69 0.68
CA ALA A 155 16.31 -5.42 0.19
C ALA A 155 16.67 -4.47 1.35
N ILE A 156 15.81 -4.33 2.35
CA ILE A 156 16.06 -3.50 3.55
C ILE A 156 17.29 -4.00 4.28
N CYS A 157 17.39 -5.31 4.56
CA CYS A 157 18.54 -5.90 5.26
C CYS A 157 19.87 -5.74 4.50
N SER A 158 19.85 -5.53 3.20
CA SER A 158 21.05 -5.30 2.40
C SER A 158 21.57 -3.85 2.45
N LEU A 159 20.86 -2.93 3.11
CA LEU A 159 21.25 -1.52 3.21
C LEU A 159 22.22 -1.25 4.37
N PHE A 160 22.22 -2.13 5.35
CA PHE A 160 23.02 -2.10 6.57
C PHE A 160 24.03 -3.24 6.59
#